data_512fae28486d19df80dbd01b65b81083
#
_entry.id   512fae28486d19df80dbd01b65b81083
#
_cell.length_a   1.000
_cell.length_b   1.000
_cell.length_c   1.000
_cell.angle_alpha   90.00
_cell.angle_beta   90.00
_cell.angle_gamma   90.00
#
_symmetry.space_group_name_H-M   'P 1'
#
loop_
_entity.id
_entity.type
_entity.pdbx_description
1 polymer ?
#
loop_
_entity_poly.entity_id
_entity_poly.type
_entity_poly.pdbx_seq_one_letter_code
_entity_poly.pdbx_strand_id
1 'polypeptide(L)'
;MTIRGSKNSYKAVTDEEGVAVFQDLLPDVYSLAVSYVLPREEYGNMVNPPIEANDVLLNGTLPNLRIYENYNGELTLQMGVRQSLIFSKIYYSGTKNANNKNYDVDQYIELYNNSDQTVSTENIHIALLETESTPWFVEEKEQYIYAKDIFKLPTRDLEPGKSILIARQAIDHTIDAPLSLDLTIADYEVKAVNKPQNSQVEQLPHVYKSLATLDWLNMVVGGGNQLVLFRYDGDVNDLTKKQKPDAKPSHAWYVQIATSMVLDGVECLKYNAQEIDLSKKRMPARIDASYQTLSTASGRTGESIERKVARVEEDGRVVLQDTNNSLEDFVCTSDIRPLIYTKPELQPQ
;
A
#
# COMPACT_ATOMS: atom_id res chain seq x y z
N MET A 1 2.41 20.55 1.33
CA MET A 1 3.36 19.89 2.26
C MET A 1 2.66 19.63 3.58
N THR A 2 2.92 18.50 4.18
CA THR A 2 2.39 18.14 5.52
C THR A 2 3.56 17.75 6.40
N ILE A 3 3.61 18.31 7.63
CA ILE A 3 4.57 17.92 8.65
C ILE A 3 3.81 17.34 9.85
N ARG A 4 4.18 16.14 10.27
CA ARG A 4 3.51 15.39 11.36
C ARG A 4 4.48 15.07 12.48
N GLY A 5 4.14 15.48 13.68
CA GLY A 5 4.79 15.06 14.91
C GLY A 5 3.99 13.99 15.64
N SER A 6 4.39 13.71 16.89
CA SER A 6 3.76 12.69 17.74
C SER A 6 2.27 12.97 18.04
N LYS A 7 1.87 14.23 18.10
CA LYS A 7 0.51 14.66 18.48
C LYS A 7 -0.12 15.68 17.53
N ASN A 8 0.68 16.33 16.70
CA ASN A 8 0.25 17.47 15.88
C ASN A 8 0.61 17.24 14.41
N SER A 9 -0.22 17.76 13.53
CA SER A 9 0.02 17.82 12.10
C SER A 9 -0.22 19.23 11.59
N TYR A 10 0.67 19.71 10.74
CA TYR A 10 0.59 21.05 10.15
C TYR A 10 0.68 20.92 8.63
N LYS A 11 -0.01 21.82 7.92
CA LYS A 11 0.03 21.90 6.46
C LYS A 11 0.56 23.27 6.02
N ALA A 12 1.34 23.30 4.96
CA ALA A 12 1.77 24.51 4.27
C ALA A 12 1.80 24.27 2.76
N VAL A 13 1.64 25.34 2.01
CA VAL A 13 1.80 25.35 0.54
C VAL A 13 3.11 26.09 0.24
N THR A 14 3.82 25.65 -0.79
CA THR A 14 5.01 26.35 -1.27
C THR A 14 4.61 27.63 -2.01
N ASP A 15 5.46 28.63 -1.91
CA ASP A 15 5.43 29.80 -2.80
C ASP A 15 5.98 29.47 -4.21
N GLU A 16 6.12 30.48 -5.06
CA GLU A 16 6.61 30.36 -6.44
C GLU A 16 8.08 29.92 -6.51
N GLU A 17 8.86 30.18 -5.48
CA GLU A 17 10.25 29.75 -5.32
C GLU A 17 10.38 28.32 -4.75
N GLY A 18 9.26 27.67 -4.42
CA GLY A 18 9.20 26.31 -3.86
C GLY A 18 9.47 26.28 -2.35
N VAL A 19 9.38 27.42 -1.64
CA VAL A 19 9.61 27.51 -0.20
C VAL A 19 8.30 27.34 0.55
N ALA A 20 8.27 26.47 1.55
CA ALA A 20 7.18 26.34 2.51
C ALA A 20 7.66 26.68 3.92
N VAL A 21 6.86 27.47 4.64
CA VAL A 21 7.17 27.90 6.01
C VAL A 21 6.13 27.32 6.96
N PHE A 22 6.59 26.57 7.95
CA PHE A 22 5.81 26.12 9.10
C PHE A 22 6.17 26.96 10.31
N GLN A 23 5.22 27.66 10.88
CA GLN A 23 5.41 28.53 12.06
C GLN A 23 4.87 27.85 13.31
N ASP A 24 5.45 28.22 14.45
CA ASP A 24 4.98 27.82 15.79
C ASP A 24 4.92 26.31 16.00
N LEU A 25 5.85 25.54 15.37
CA LEU A 25 5.98 24.13 15.64
C LEU A 25 6.43 23.88 17.08
N LEU A 26 5.75 22.97 17.75
CA LEU A 26 6.20 22.54 19.08
C LEU A 26 7.45 21.66 18.93
N PRO A 27 8.37 21.67 19.92
CA PRO A 27 9.52 20.77 19.89
C PRO A 27 9.10 19.31 19.82
N ASP A 28 9.46 18.60 18.74
CA ASP A 28 9.10 17.19 18.50
C ASP A 28 10.01 16.58 17.43
N VAL A 29 9.81 15.28 17.20
CA VAL A 29 10.33 14.57 16.03
C VAL A 29 9.23 14.51 14.98
N TYR A 30 9.51 15.09 13.82
CA TYR A 30 8.55 15.23 12.74
C TYR A 30 8.88 14.35 11.54
N SER A 31 7.85 13.98 10.80
CA SER A 31 7.98 13.50 9.41
C SER A 31 7.37 14.54 8.47
N LEU A 32 8.18 15.04 7.55
CA LEU A 32 7.73 15.96 6.50
C LEU A 32 7.41 15.17 5.24
N ALA A 33 6.21 15.33 4.71
CA ALA A 33 5.79 14.79 3.43
C ALA A 33 5.41 15.93 2.47
N VAL A 34 5.84 15.78 1.23
CA VAL A 34 5.51 16.70 0.13
C VAL A 34 4.89 15.90 -0.99
N SER A 35 3.75 16.37 -1.48
CA SER A 35 3.10 15.81 -2.67
C SER A 35 2.59 16.95 -3.53
N TYR A 36 2.79 16.84 -4.84
CA TYR A 36 2.27 17.75 -5.84
C TYR A 36 1.82 16.93 -7.06
N VAL A 37 0.62 17.19 -7.55
CA VAL A 37 0.10 16.59 -8.78
C VAL A 37 0.36 17.54 -9.93
N LEU A 38 1.22 17.15 -10.85
CA LEU A 38 1.46 17.86 -12.10
C LEU A 38 0.48 17.31 -13.15
N PRO A 39 -0.48 18.13 -13.62
CA PRO A 39 -1.47 17.68 -14.60
C PRO A 39 -0.80 17.17 -15.88
N ARG A 40 -1.39 16.15 -16.49
CA ARG A 40 -0.86 15.51 -17.70
C ARG A 40 -0.58 16.47 -18.85
N GLU A 41 -1.43 17.49 -19.03
CA GLU A 41 -1.26 18.49 -20.07
C GLU A 41 -0.04 19.37 -19.80
N GLU A 42 0.16 19.78 -18.55
CA GLU A 42 1.31 20.58 -18.14
C GLU A 42 2.60 19.78 -18.29
N TYR A 43 2.63 18.54 -17.80
CA TYR A 43 3.77 17.64 -17.96
C TYR A 43 4.05 17.33 -19.43
N GLY A 44 3.02 16.98 -20.22
CA GLY A 44 3.16 16.69 -21.64
C GLY A 44 3.77 17.85 -22.43
N ASN A 45 3.49 19.09 -22.02
CA ASN A 45 4.06 20.29 -22.65
C ASN A 45 5.53 20.54 -22.22
N MET A 46 5.95 20.05 -21.07
CA MET A 46 7.34 20.17 -20.58
C MET A 46 8.29 19.15 -21.25
N VAL A 47 7.76 18.04 -21.77
CA VAL A 47 8.55 16.99 -22.43
C VAL A 47 8.72 17.32 -23.91
N ASN A 48 9.89 17.10 -24.45
CA ASN A 48 10.19 17.33 -25.87
C ASN A 48 10.64 16.04 -26.57
N PRO A 49 9.89 15.47 -27.53
CA PRO A 49 8.56 15.94 -28.01
C PRO A 49 7.45 15.72 -26.96
N PRO A 50 6.36 16.51 -27.02
CA PRO A 50 5.22 16.31 -26.14
C PRO A 50 4.64 14.90 -26.27
N ILE A 51 4.23 14.30 -25.15
CA ILE A 51 3.67 12.95 -25.08
C ILE A 51 2.28 12.98 -24.46
N GLU A 52 1.43 12.02 -24.82
CA GLU A 52 0.27 11.70 -23.99
C GLU A 52 0.76 11.06 -22.70
N ALA A 53 0.47 11.69 -21.58
CA ALA A 53 0.90 11.22 -20.27
C ALA A 53 -0.29 11.17 -19.32
N ASN A 54 -0.18 10.34 -18.29
CA ASN A 54 -1.03 10.43 -17.10
C ASN A 54 -0.56 11.60 -16.24
N ASP A 55 -1.36 11.98 -15.23
CA ASP A 55 -0.92 12.91 -14.21
C ASP A 55 0.39 12.39 -13.58
N VAL A 56 1.32 13.31 -13.38
CA VAL A 56 2.60 13.01 -12.76
C VAL A 56 2.57 13.48 -11.32
N LEU A 57 3.07 12.64 -10.44
CA LEU A 57 3.13 12.89 -9.02
C LEU A 57 4.56 13.25 -8.63
N LEU A 58 4.74 14.39 -7.98
CA LEU A 58 6.01 14.80 -7.40
C LEU A 58 5.94 14.58 -5.89
N ASN A 59 6.78 13.70 -5.35
CA ASN A 59 6.75 13.31 -3.97
C ASN A 59 8.11 13.39 -3.31
N GLY A 60 8.11 13.68 -2.02
CA GLY A 60 9.29 13.59 -1.18
C GLY A 60 8.93 13.45 0.29
N THR A 61 9.80 12.82 1.06
CA THR A 61 9.64 12.67 2.51
C THR A 61 10.98 12.88 3.20
N LEU A 62 10.97 13.70 4.25
CA LEU A 62 12.05 13.78 5.22
C LEU A 62 11.55 13.21 6.55
N PRO A 63 11.97 12.01 6.90
CA PRO A 63 11.61 11.37 8.16
C PRO A 63 12.51 11.85 9.30
N ASN A 64 12.00 11.70 10.53
CA ASN A 64 12.79 11.87 11.76
C ASN A 64 13.47 13.25 11.90
N LEU A 65 12.79 14.30 11.41
CA LEU A 65 13.22 15.68 11.60
C LEU A 65 13.07 16.05 13.08
N ARG A 66 14.19 16.23 13.76
CA ARG A 66 14.22 16.69 15.15
C ARG A 66 14.20 18.20 15.17
N ILE A 67 13.03 18.78 15.43
CA ILE A 67 12.81 20.23 15.44
C ILE A 67 12.66 20.68 16.89
N TYR A 68 13.74 21.24 17.46
CA TYR A 68 13.80 21.84 18.79
C TYR A 68 14.20 23.31 18.75
N GLU A 69 14.58 23.78 17.57
CA GLU A 69 14.96 25.16 17.24
C GLU A 69 14.61 25.45 15.78
N ASN A 70 14.90 26.66 15.29
CA ASN A 70 14.66 26.99 13.90
C ASN A 70 15.42 26.03 12.97
N TYR A 71 14.70 25.41 12.06
CA TYR A 71 15.22 24.46 11.09
C TYR A 71 15.05 25.01 9.67
N ASN A 72 16.08 24.88 8.83
CA ASN A 72 16.02 25.14 7.41
C ASN A 72 16.61 23.93 6.69
N GLY A 73 15.94 23.43 5.64
CA GLY A 73 16.37 22.26 4.89
C GLY A 73 15.78 22.21 3.49
N GLU A 74 16.36 21.36 2.67
CA GLU A 74 15.94 21.14 1.29
C GLU A 74 15.45 19.70 1.14
N LEU A 75 14.43 19.52 0.28
CA LEU A 75 13.88 18.22 -0.08
C LEU A 75 13.76 18.10 -1.59
N THR A 76 14.49 17.17 -2.18
CA THR A 76 14.35 16.82 -3.59
C THR A 76 13.12 15.94 -3.77
N LEU A 77 12.21 16.34 -4.67
CA LEU A 77 11.05 15.57 -5.02
C LEU A 77 11.38 14.52 -6.08
N GLN A 78 10.77 13.35 -5.96
CA GLN A 78 10.84 12.28 -6.95
C GLN A 78 9.55 12.23 -7.76
N MET A 79 9.68 11.90 -9.03
CA MET A 79 8.57 11.80 -9.97
C MET A 79 8.03 10.37 -10.03
N GLY A 80 6.71 10.23 -9.86
CA GLY A 80 5.95 9.01 -10.10
C GLY A 80 4.81 9.28 -11.08
N VAL A 81 4.26 8.24 -11.68
CA VAL A 81 3.12 8.33 -12.58
C VAL A 81 1.89 7.78 -11.87
N ARG A 82 0.77 8.52 -11.92
CA ARG A 82 -0.50 8.03 -11.37
C ARG A 82 -0.99 6.84 -12.16
N GLN A 83 -1.42 5.81 -11.46
CA GLN A 83 -1.91 4.58 -12.07
C GLN A 83 -3.45 4.48 -11.95
N SER A 84 -4.03 3.70 -12.88
CA SER A 84 -5.48 3.50 -12.91
C SER A 84 -5.93 2.47 -11.87
N LEU A 85 -5.20 1.36 -11.71
CA LEU A 85 -5.50 0.31 -10.73
C LEU A 85 -4.60 0.50 -9.52
N ILE A 86 -5.21 0.64 -8.35
CA ILE A 86 -4.51 0.94 -7.09
C ILE A 86 -5.01 0.08 -5.94
N PHE A 87 -4.23 -0.03 -4.87
CA PHE A 87 -4.73 -0.54 -3.58
C PHE A 87 -5.67 0.48 -2.95
N SER A 88 -6.87 0.05 -2.60
CA SER A 88 -7.84 0.89 -1.90
C SER A 88 -7.93 0.57 -0.42
N LYS A 89 -7.85 -0.72 -0.04
CA LYS A 89 -7.91 -1.15 1.37
C LYS A 89 -6.99 -2.33 1.62
N ILE A 90 -6.39 -2.33 2.82
CA ILE A 90 -5.51 -3.40 3.27
C ILE A 90 -5.85 -3.71 4.73
N TYR A 91 -6.52 -4.85 4.96
CA TYR A 91 -6.87 -5.32 6.28
C TYR A 91 -5.98 -6.49 6.68
N TYR A 92 -5.01 -6.21 7.53
CA TYR A 92 -4.06 -7.21 8.03
C TYR A 92 -4.06 -7.31 9.56
N SER A 93 -4.80 -6.45 10.24
CA SER A 93 -4.85 -6.39 11.69
C SER A 93 -5.36 -7.69 12.32
N GLY A 94 -6.37 -8.31 11.72
CA GLY A 94 -7.14 -9.34 12.39
C GLY A 94 -7.90 -8.80 13.60
N THR A 95 -8.55 -9.68 14.34
CA THR A 95 -9.34 -9.33 15.51
C THR A 95 -9.23 -10.40 16.60
N LYS A 96 -10.15 -10.41 17.56
CA LYS A 96 -10.32 -11.46 18.55
C LYS A 96 -11.61 -12.23 18.27
N ASN A 97 -11.58 -13.55 18.45
CA ASN A 97 -12.79 -14.35 18.39
C ASN A 97 -13.63 -14.22 19.68
N ALA A 98 -14.80 -14.87 19.69
CA ALA A 98 -15.73 -14.85 20.83
C ALA A 98 -15.11 -15.33 22.17
N ASN A 99 -14.02 -16.09 22.12
CA ASN A 99 -13.27 -16.57 23.28
C ASN A 99 -12.04 -15.72 23.60
N ASN A 100 -11.97 -14.50 23.05
CA ASN A 100 -10.82 -13.57 23.19
C ASN A 100 -9.47 -14.14 22.70
N LYS A 101 -9.51 -15.15 21.81
CA LYS A 101 -8.31 -15.69 21.16
C LYS A 101 -8.02 -14.90 19.88
N ASN A 102 -6.75 -14.92 19.48
CA ASN A 102 -6.31 -14.30 18.23
C ASN A 102 -7.05 -14.88 17.02
N TYR A 103 -7.54 -14.00 16.16
CA TYR A 103 -8.23 -14.33 14.92
C TYR A 103 -7.68 -13.44 13.81
N ASP A 104 -7.07 -14.02 12.80
CA ASP A 104 -6.36 -13.30 11.72
C ASP A 104 -6.55 -13.93 10.34
N VAL A 105 -7.54 -14.83 10.21
CA VAL A 105 -7.89 -15.46 8.93
C VAL A 105 -8.83 -14.61 8.07
N ASP A 106 -9.29 -13.51 8.63
CA ASP A 106 -10.18 -12.50 8.06
C ASP A 106 -9.44 -11.40 7.27
N GLN A 107 -8.15 -11.57 7.01
CA GLN A 107 -7.34 -10.62 6.24
C GLN A 107 -7.85 -10.48 4.80
N TYR A 108 -7.79 -9.25 4.25
CA TYR A 108 -8.13 -8.99 2.85
C TYR A 108 -7.31 -7.84 2.26
N ILE A 109 -7.30 -7.80 0.93
CA ILE A 109 -6.80 -6.72 0.10
C ILE A 109 -7.93 -6.31 -0.84
N GLU A 110 -8.09 -5.02 -1.07
CA GLU A 110 -9.02 -4.47 -2.05
C GLU A 110 -8.27 -3.60 -3.05
N LEU A 111 -8.48 -3.89 -4.34
CA LEU A 111 -8.00 -3.09 -5.46
C LEU A 111 -9.16 -2.27 -6.02
N TYR A 112 -8.85 -1.13 -6.63
CA TYR A 112 -9.85 -0.20 -7.16
C TYR A 112 -9.40 0.39 -8.49
N ASN A 113 -10.29 0.39 -9.47
CA ASN A 113 -10.07 1.16 -10.70
C ASN A 113 -10.39 2.65 -10.43
N ASN A 114 -9.35 3.43 -10.21
CA ASN A 114 -9.43 4.85 -9.87
C ASN A 114 -9.54 5.77 -11.09
N SER A 115 -9.54 5.20 -12.30
CA SER A 115 -9.64 5.95 -13.55
C SER A 115 -11.08 6.08 -14.04
N ASP A 116 -11.25 6.83 -15.13
CA ASP A 116 -12.48 6.97 -15.90
C ASP A 116 -12.57 6.00 -17.09
N GLN A 117 -11.61 5.07 -17.21
CA GLN A 117 -11.54 4.07 -18.27
C GLN A 117 -11.61 2.65 -17.69
N THR A 118 -12.11 1.73 -18.51
CA THR A 118 -12.01 0.29 -18.19
C THR A 118 -10.55 -0.14 -18.21
N VAL A 119 -10.13 -0.85 -17.18
CA VAL A 119 -8.75 -1.34 -17.01
C VAL A 119 -8.72 -2.85 -17.11
N SER A 120 -7.86 -3.38 -17.99
CA SER A 120 -7.59 -4.82 -18.03
C SER A 120 -6.62 -5.22 -16.93
N THR A 121 -6.95 -6.31 -16.22
CA THR A 121 -6.05 -6.94 -15.23
C THR A 121 -5.04 -7.90 -15.85
N GLU A 122 -4.94 -7.93 -17.17
CA GLU A 122 -4.00 -8.78 -17.89
C GLU A 122 -2.56 -8.53 -17.45
N ASN A 123 -1.86 -9.61 -17.11
CA ASN A 123 -0.46 -9.59 -16.66
C ASN A 123 -0.19 -8.75 -15.40
N ILE A 124 -1.22 -8.46 -14.62
CA ILE A 124 -1.08 -7.78 -13.33
C ILE A 124 -0.89 -8.79 -12.21
N HIS A 125 0.06 -8.47 -11.33
CA HIS A 125 0.43 -9.27 -10.19
C HIS A 125 0.39 -8.43 -8.92
N ILE A 126 0.08 -9.09 -7.80
CA ILE A 126 0.22 -8.54 -6.45
C ILE A 126 1.43 -9.22 -5.81
N ALA A 127 2.36 -8.45 -5.28
CA ALA A 127 3.45 -9.00 -4.49
C ALA A 127 3.39 -8.52 -3.04
N LEU A 128 3.60 -9.46 -2.11
CA LEU A 128 3.98 -9.16 -0.74
C LEU A 128 5.51 -9.15 -0.70
N LEU A 129 6.11 -8.04 -0.26
CA LEU A 129 7.56 -7.93 -0.20
C LEU A 129 8.13 -8.71 0.99
N GLU A 130 9.43 -8.91 0.98
CA GLU A 130 10.14 -9.58 2.06
C GLU A 130 9.95 -8.85 3.40
N THR A 131 9.98 -9.60 4.49
CA THR A 131 9.72 -9.10 5.84
C THR A 131 10.89 -9.37 6.79
N GLU A 132 12.11 -9.42 6.24
CA GLU A 132 13.32 -9.57 7.05
C GLU A 132 13.46 -8.43 8.06
N SER A 133 13.95 -8.72 9.23
CA SER A 133 14.06 -7.72 10.31
C SER A 133 14.95 -6.54 9.97
N THR A 134 15.91 -6.75 9.07
CA THR A 134 16.76 -5.70 8.52
C THR A 134 16.79 -5.82 7.00
N PRO A 135 16.39 -4.78 6.25
CA PRO A 135 16.56 -4.76 4.81
C PRO A 135 18.04 -4.91 4.46
N TRP A 136 18.35 -5.81 3.55
CA TRP A 136 19.73 -6.13 3.17
C TRP A 136 20.12 -5.63 1.78
N PHE A 137 19.18 -5.05 1.04
CA PHE A 137 19.35 -4.53 -0.33
C PHE A 137 19.01 -3.05 -0.44
N VAL A 138 19.28 -2.28 0.62
CA VAL A 138 18.92 -0.83 0.70
C VAL A 138 19.54 -0.04 -0.44
N GLU A 139 20.76 -0.41 -0.87
CA GLU A 139 21.46 0.26 -1.99
C GLU A 139 20.79 0.02 -3.35
N GLU A 140 20.05 -1.08 -3.50
CA GLU A 140 19.37 -1.46 -4.75
C GLU A 140 17.91 -1.01 -4.81
N LYS A 141 17.32 -0.48 -3.72
CA LYS A 141 15.87 -0.21 -3.63
C LYS A 141 15.34 0.79 -4.66
N GLU A 142 16.20 1.62 -5.23
CA GLU A 142 15.80 2.52 -6.33
C GLU A 142 15.54 1.74 -7.62
N GLN A 143 16.17 0.59 -7.80
CA GLN A 143 16.07 -0.23 -9.01
C GLN A 143 15.22 -1.48 -8.81
N TYR A 144 15.25 -2.08 -7.62
CA TYR A 144 14.65 -3.38 -7.34
C TYR A 144 13.97 -3.44 -5.98
N ILE A 145 12.90 -4.22 -5.96
CA ILE A 145 12.21 -4.68 -4.74
C ILE A 145 12.18 -6.21 -4.73
N TYR A 146 11.93 -6.81 -3.57
CA TYR A 146 12.09 -8.26 -3.38
C TYR A 146 10.82 -8.88 -2.80
N ALA A 147 10.17 -9.74 -3.60
CA ALA A 147 8.89 -10.37 -3.25
C ALA A 147 9.09 -11.72 -2.56
N LYS A 148 8.36 -11.92 -1.47
CA LYS A 148 8.22 -13.22 -0.79
C LYS A 148 7.08 -14.06 -1.35
N ASP A 149 5.99 -13.43 -1.72
CA ASP A 149 4.78 -14.05 -2.30
C ASP A 149 4.32 -13.23 -3.50
N ILE A 150 3.89 -13.91 -4.57
CA ILE A 150 3.32 -13.26 -5.75
C ILE A 150 2.04 -13.97 -6.15
N PHE A 151 0.98 -13.20 -6.33
CA PHE A 151 -0.32 -13.63 -6.83
C PHE A 151 -0.56 -13.01 -8.20
N LYS A 152 -1.11 -13.79 -9.14
CA LYS A 152 -1.48 -13.30 -10.47
C LYS A 152 -2.98 -13.07 -10.55
N LEU A 153 -3.39 -11.87 -10.95
CA LEU A 153 -4.80 -11.60 -11.22
C LEU A 153 -5.24 -12.36 -12.47
N PRO A 154 -6.41 -13.06 -12.45
CA PRO A 154 -7.05 -13.52 -13.67
C PRO A 154 -7.38 -12.33 -14.58
N THR A 155 -7.22 -12.55 -15.89
CA THR A 155 -7.51 -11.51 -16.88
C THR A 155 -8.99 -11.18 -16.89
N ARG A 156 -9.36 -9.96 -16.56
CA ARG A 156 -10.72 -9.42 -16.70
C ARG A 156 -10.66 -7.90 -16.90
N ASP A 157 -11.73 -7.39 -17.47
CA ASP A 157 -11.96 -5.95 -17.55
C ASP A 157 -12.61 -5.46 -16.25
N LEU A 158 -12.06 -4.41 -15.69
CA LEU A 158 -12.57 -3.74 -14.50
C LEU A 158 -13.05 -2.34 -14.87
N GLU A 159 -14.34 -2.11 -14.80
CA GLU A 159 -14.96 -0.83 -15.10
C GLU A 159 -14.52 0.28 -14.13
N PRO A 160 -14.64 1.56 -14.51
CA PRO A 160 -14.38 2.71 -13.65
C PRO A 160 -15.13 2.61 -12.31
N GLY A 161 -14.43 2.88 -11.21
CA GLY A 161 -15.05 2.86 -9.89
C GLY A 161 -15.39 1.48 -9.33
N LYS A 162 -14.94 0.40 -9.97
CA LYS A 162 -15.14 -0.98 -9.48
C LYS A 162 -13.90 -1.47 -8.74
N SER A 163 -14.16 -2.39 -7.79
CA SER A 163 -13.15 -3.00 -6.95
C SER A 163 -12.96 -4.49 -7.28
N ILE A 164 -11.83 -5.02 -6.82
CA ILE A 164 -11.54 -6.45 -6.68
C ILE A 164 -11.24 -6.71 -5.21
N LEU A 165 -12.04 -7.55 -4.57
CA LEU A 165 -11.85 -7.95 -3.17
C LEU A 165 -11.20 -9.34 -3.10
N ILE A 166 -10.05 -9.41 -2.43
CA ILE A 166 -9.24 -10.61 -2.29
C ILE A 166 -9.15 -10.96 -0.82
N ALA A 167 -9.75 -12.06 -0.41
CA ALA A 167 -9.80 -12.51 0.97
C ALA A 167 -8.80 -13.65 1.23
N ARG A 168 -8.25 -13.70 2.43
CA ARG A 168 -7.51 -14.88 2.91
C ARG A 168 -8.42 -16.09 3.04
N GLN A 169 -9.63 -15.88 3.55
CA GLN A 169 -10.74 -16.85 3.56
C GLN A 169 -12.03 -16.10 3.23
N ALA A 170 -12.73 -16.54 2.20
CA ALA A 170 -13.95 -15.89 1.70
C ALA A 170 -15.22 -16.43 2.39
N ILE A 171 -15.25 -16.34 3.72
CA ILE A 171 -16.35 -16.83 4.58
C ILE A 171 -16.95 -15.70 5.43
N ASP A 172 -18.07 -15.96 6.06
CA ASP A 172 -18.62 -15.08 7.10
C ASP A 172 -17.85 -15.30 8.42
N HIS A 173 -16.89 -14.41 8.69
CA HIS A 173 -16.06 -14.44 9.89
C HIS A 173 -16.80 -14.00 11.16
N THR A 174 -17.96 -13.33 11.04
CA THR A 174 -18.74 -12.87 12.21
C THR A 174 -19.26 -14.01 13.06
N ILE A 175 -19.36 -15.21 12.48
CA ILE A 175 -19.79 -16.44 13.18
C ILE A 175 -18.81 -16.82 14.30
N ASP A 176 -17.50 -16.76 13.99
CA ASP A 176 -16.44 -17.13 14.96
C ASP A 176 -15.90 -15.92 15.72
N ALA A 177 -15.87 -14.75 15.08
CA ALA A 177 -15.32 -13.50 15.59
C ALA A 177 -16.32 -12.36 15.39
N PRO A 178 -17.20 -12.06 16.36
CA PRO A 178 -18.30 -11.11 16.21
C PRO A 178 -17.91 -9.68 15.86
N LEU A 179 -16.64 -9.31 16.06
CA LEU A 179 -16.09 -8.00 15.68
C LEU A 179 -15.37 -8.02 14.31
N SER A 180 -15.42 -9.16 13.63
CA SER A 180 -14.90 -9.32 12.26
C SER A 180 -15.97 -8.97 11.21
N LEU A 181 -15.85 -9.48 9.99
CA LEU A 181 -16.65 -9.08 8.85
C LEU A 181 -17.04 -10.31 8.00
N ASP A 182 -18.05 -10.13 7.16
CA ASP A 182 -18.46 -11.12 6.16
C ASP A 182 -17.66 -10.89 4.86
N LEU A 183 -16.83 -11.86 4.48
CA LEU A 183 -16.03 -11.87 3.25
C LEU A 183 -16.59 -12.85 2.19
N THR A 184 -17.80 -13.37 2.35
CA THR A 184 -18.45 -14.23 1.32
C THR A 184 -18.64 -13.52 0.00
N ILE A 185 -18.57 -12.18 -0.01
CA ILE A 185 -18.67 -11.31 -1.19
C ILE A 185 -17.34 -11.13 -1.95
N ALA A 186 -16.25 -11.78 -1.50
CA ALA A 186 -14.95 -11.62 -2.15
C ALA A 186 -14.96 -12.17 -3.58
N ASP A 187 -14.21 -11.50 -4.47
CA ASP A 187 -13.99 -11.98 -5.85
C ASP A 187 -13.04 -13.18 -5.85
N TYR A 188 -12.05 -13.17 -4.97
CA TYR A 188 -11.03 -14.22 -4.89
C TYR A 188 -10.72 -14.60 -3.45
N GLU A 189 -10.37 -15.88 -3.26
CA GLU A 189 -9.83 -16.41 -2.02
C GLU A 189 -8.36 -16.80 -2.20
N VAL A 190 -7.51 -16.54 -1.21
CA VAL A 190 -6.13 -17.01 -1.19
C VAL A 190 -5.96 -18.01 -0.06
N LYS A 191 -6.16 -19.27 -0.39
CA LYS A 191 -6.04 -20.39 0.55
C LYS A 191 -5.23 -21.52 -0.07
N ALA A 192 -4.80 -22.47 0.75
CA ALA A 192 -4.18 -23.71 0.27
C ALA A 192 -5.08 -24.37 -0.79
N VAL A 193 -4.54 -24.60 -1.97
CA VAL A 193 -5.26 -25.03 -3.20
C VAL A 193 -6.17 -26.23 -2.99
N ASN A 194 -5.85 -27.13 -2.05
CA ASN A 194 -6.61 -28.33 -1.76
C ASN A 194 -7.65 -28.19 -0.62
N LYS A 195 -7.81 -26.99 -0.06
CA LYS A 195 -8.72 -26.74 1.07
C LYS A 195 -9.34 -25.34 0.96
N PRO A 196 -10.12 -25.04 -0.10
CA PRO A 196 -10.86 -23.78 -0.18
C PRO A 196 -11.82 -23.70 1.02
N GLN A 197 -11.97 -22.53 1.60
CA GLN A 197 -12.96 -22.31 2.66
C GLN A 197 -14.33 -22.01 2.06
N ASN A 198 -14.34 -21.34 0.90
CA ASN A 198 -15.53 -21.12 0.12
C ASN A 198 -15.35 -21.67 -1.30
N SER A 199 -16.02 -22.79 -1.61
CA SER A 199 -15.92 -23.43 -2.92
C SER A 199 -16.65 -22.66 -4.05
N GLN A 200 -17.39 -21.60 -3.73
CA GLN A 200 -18.07 -20.74 -4.71
C GLN A 200 -17.20 -19.55 -5.12
N VAL A 201 -16.12 -19.27 -4.39
CA VAL A 201 -15.18 -18.18 -4.69
C VAL A 201 -13.94 -18.75 -5.36
N GLU A 202 -13.51 -18.09 -6.43
CA GLU A 202 -12.32 -18.49 -7.20
C GLU A 202 -11.05 -18.34 -6.37
N GLN A 203 -10.14 -19.30 -6.47
CA GLN A 203 -8.84 -19.21 -5.84
C GLN A 203 -7.92 -18.30 -6.66
N LEU A 204 -7.35 -17.28 -6.03
CA LEU A 204 -6.35 -16.43 -6.67
C LEU A 204 -5.05 -17.22 -6.91
N PRO A 205 -4.54 -17.32 -8.14
CA PRO A 205 -3.30 -18.02 -8.42
C PRO A 205 -2.11 -17.50 -7.63
N HIS A 206 -1.54 -18.33 -6.75
CA HIS A 206 -0.32 -18.05 -5.97
C HIS A 206 0.89 -18.56 -6.77
N VAL A 207 1.42 -17.70 -7.64
CA VAL A 207 2.41 -18.07 -8.67
C VAL A 207 3.85 -18.14 -8.16
N TYR A 208 4.13 -17.51 -7.02
CA TYR A 208 5.42 -17.63 -6.33
C TYR A 208 5.26 -17.60 -4.81
N LYS A 209 6.00 -18.47 -4.13
CA LYS A 209 6.08 -18.56 -2.65
C LYS A 209 7.54 -18.72 -2.23
N SER A 210 8.03 -17.83 -1.41
CA SER A 210 9.38 -17.96 -0.82
C SER A 210 9.48 -19.11 0.18
N LEU A 211 8.35 -19.48 0.80
CA LEU A 211 8.20 -20.62 1.69
C LEU A 211 7.03 -21.48 1.20
N ALA A 212 7.32 -22.66 0.70
CA ALA A 212 6.35 -23.56 0.08
C ALA A 212 5.16 -23.95 1.00
N THR A 213 5.31 -23.83 2.29
CA THR A 213 4.28 -24.17 3.30
C THR A 213 3.25 -23.06 3.53
N LEU A 214 3.51 -21.84 3.04
CA LEU A 214 2.62 -20.69 3.23
C LEU A 214 1.70 -20.54 2.00
N ASP A 215 0.58 -21.22 2.02
CA ASP A 215 -0.39 -21.31 0.91
C ASP A 215 -1.58 -20.35 1.08
N TRP A 216 -1.39 -19.23 1.75
CA TRP A 216 -2.46 -18.24 2.01
C TRP A 216 -1.95 -16.82 1.88
N LEU A 217 -2.86 -15.86 1.91
CA LEU A 217 -2.52 -14.44 2.01
C LEU A 217 -1.81 -14.18 3.35
N ASN A 218 -0.47 -14.21 3.32
CA ASN A 218 0.36 -14.20 4.50
C ASN A 218 0.83 -12.78 4.86
N MET A 219 -0.10 -11.96 5.34
CA MET A 219 0.23 -10.65 5.88
C MET A 219 0.54 -10.72 7.37
N VAL A 220 1.54 -9.95 7.80
CA VAL A 220 2.01 -9.89 9.20
C VAL A 220 1.03 -9.06 10.01
N VAL A 221 0.42 -9.66 11.02
CA VAL A 221 -0.43 -8.95 11.98
C VAL A 221 0.40 -7.93 12.75
N GLY A 222 -0.09 -6.70 12.86
CA GLY A 222 0.61 -5.61 13.56
C GLY A 222 1.53 -4.76 12.71
N GLY A 223 1.77 -5.13 11.46
CA GLY A 223 2.54 -4.31 10.51
C GLY A 223 3.84 -4.94 10.02
N GLY A 224 4.52 -4.22 9.13
CA GLY A 224 5.65 -4.75 8.38
C GLY A 224 5.17 -5.45 7.09
N ASN A 225 4.09 -4.95 6.49
CA ASN A 225 3.59 -5.41 5.20
C ASN A 225 3.87 -4.34 4.15
N GLN A 226 4.57 -4.72 3.11
CA GLN A 226 4.78 -3.90 1.94
C GLN A 226 4.16 -4.64 0.77
N LEU A 227 3.24 -3.98 0.08
CA LEU A 227 2.49 -4.55 -1.03
C LEU A 227 2.75 -3.73 -2.28
N VAL A 228 2.89 -4.42 -3.41
CA VAL A 228 2.96 -3.75 -4.71
C VAL A 228 2.06 -4.42 -5.72
N LEU A 229 1.49 -3.61 -6.61
CA LEU A 229 0.97 -4.04 -7.90
C LEU A 229 2.07 -3.86 -8.94
N PHE A 230 2.26 -4.84 -9.79
CA PHE A 230 3.21 -4.73 -10.90
C PHE A 230 2.69 -5.45 -12.14
N ARG A 231 3.17 -5.02 -13.31
CA ARG A 231 2.85 -5.63 -14.59
C ARG A 231 4.05 -6.42 -15.12
N TYR A 232 3.81 -7.68 -15.47
CA TYR A 232 4.82 -8.54 -16.08
C TYR A 232 4.13 -9.60 -16.95
N ASP A 233 4.50 -9.66 -18.23
CA ASP A 233 3.92 -10.56 -19.24
C ASP A 233 4.65 -11.92 -19.37
N GLY A 234 5.74 -12.12 -18.61
CA GLY A 234 6.44 -13.40 -18.52
C GLY A 234 6.02 -14.26 -17.31
N ASP A 235 6.71 -15.37 -17.13
CA ASP A 235 6.61 -16.17 -15.90
C ASP A 235 7.48 -15.53 -14.80
N VAL A 236 6.88 -15.16 -13.69
CA VAL A 236 7.61 -14.58 -12.54
C VAL A 236 8.68 -15.52 -11.98
N ASN A 237 8.58 -16.83 -12.28
CA ASN A 237 9.59 -17.82 -11.89
C ASN A 237 10.89 -17.69 -12.69
N ASP A 238 10.88 -17.02 -13.83
CA ASP A 238 12.05 -16.72 -14.66
C ASP A 238 12.80 -15.47 -14.17
N LEU A 239 12.17 -14.66 -13.33
CA LEU A 239 12.81 -13.49 -12.72
C LEU A 239 13.96 -13.92 -11.79
N THR A 240 14.98 -13.06 -11.70
CA THR A 240 16.09 -13.26 -10.77
C THR A 240 15.60 -13.45 -9.34
N LYS A 241 16.19 -14.39 -8.64
CA LYS A 241 15.92 -14.64 -7.23
C LYS A 241 17.16 -14.38 -6.40
N LYS A 242 17.00 -13.73 -5.27
CA LYS A 242 18.08 -13.48 -4.30
C LYS A 242 17.70 -13.98 -2.92
N GLN A 243 18.72 -14.33 -2.14
CA GLN A 243 18.61 -14.61 -0.71
C GLN A 243 19.29 -13.49 0.09
N LYS A 244 18.91 -13.37 1.34
CA LYS A 244 19.65 -12.58 2.33
C LYS A 244 21.13 -12.98 2.34
N PRO A 245 22.07 -12.03 2.46
CA PRO A 245 23.48 -12.35 2.66
C PRO A 245 23.67 -13.36 3.79
N ASP A 246 24.60 -14.29 3.62
CA ASP A 246 24.90 -15.37 4.59
C ASP A 246 23.74 -16.34 4.87
N ALA A 247 22.69 -16.31 4.04
CA ALA A 247 21.58 -17.26 4.14
C ALA A 247 22.04 -18.67 3.75
N LYS A 248 21.48 -19.68 4.45
CA LYS A 248 21.66 -21.09 4.03
C LYS A 248 20.79 -21.34 2.77
N PRO A 249 21.18 -22.29 1.91
CA PRO A 249 20.42 -22.62 0.68
C PRO A 249 18.94 -22.98 0.93
N SER A 250 18.63 -23.47 2.15
CA SER A 250 17.25 -23.81 2.56
C SER A 250 16.42 -22.62 3.03
N HIS A 251 17.00 -21.44 3.17
CA HIS A 251 16.26 -20.23 3.55
C HIS A 251 15.46 -19.68 2.36
N ALA A 252 14.56 -18.74 2.65
CA ALA A 252 13.70 -18.10 1.65
C ALA A 252 14.51 -17.47 0.52
N TRP A 253 14.01 -17.63 -0.71
CA TRP A 253 14.42 -16.92 -1.89
C TRP A 253 13.39 -15.87 -2.23
N TYR A 254 13.80 -14.70 -2.64
CA TYR A 254 12.94 -13.58 -2.96
C TYR A 254 13.06 -13.23 -4.44
N VAL A 255 11.94 -13.05 -5.11
CA VAL A 255 11.91 -12.63 -6.52
C VAL A 255 12.30 -11.15 -6.60
N GLN A 256 13.30 -10.85 -7.42
CA GLN A 256 13.73 -9.49 -7.72
C GLN A 256 12.80 -8.89 -8.77
N ILE A 257 12.06 -7.85 -8.42
CA ILE A 257 11.16 -7.11 -9.31
C ILE A 257 11.79 -5.75 -9.59
N ALA A 258 11.92 -5.40 -10.88
CA ALA A 258 12.37 -4.05 -11.24
C ALA A 258 11.30 -3.02 -10.84
N THR A 259 11.70 -1.94 -10.19
CA THR A 259 10.79 -0.90 -9.73
C THR A 259 10.06 -0.17 -10.87
N SER A 260 10.60 -0.27 -12.11
CA SER A 260 9.94 0.22 -13.33
C SER A 260 8.70 -0.59 -13.73
N MET A 261 8.54 -1.82 -13.22
CA MET A 261 7.34 -2.65 -13.46
C MET A 261 6.20 -2.32 -12.50
N VAL A 262 6.48 -1.59 -11.42
CA VAL A 262 5.51 -1.32 -10.36
C VAL A 262 4.49 -0.29 -10.82
N LEU A 263 3.22 -0.60 -10.58
CA LEU A 263 2.07 0.26 -10.84
C LEU A 263 1.69 1.05 -9.59
N ASP A 264 1.52 0.37 -8.46
CA ASP A 264 1.16 0.98 -7.18
C ASP A 264 1.85 0.24 -6.03
N GLY A 265 2.05 0.91 -4.91
CA GLY A 265 2.68 0.32 -3.74
C GLY A 265 2.26 0.99 -2.44
N VAL A 266 2.18 0.19 -1.37
CA VAL A 266 1.81 0.65 -0.03
C VAL A 266 2.77 0.08 1.01
N GLU A 267 3.41 0.97 1.76
CA GLU A 267 4.26 0.65 2.91
C GLU A 267 3.44 0.65 4.20
N CYS A 268 3.13 -0.53 4.74
CA CYS A 268 2.54 -0.66 6.07
C CYS A 268 3.61 -1.01 7.09
N LEU A 269 4.15 -0.03 7.79
CA LEU A 269 5.17 -0.24 8.80
C LEU A 269 4.56 -0.65 10.15
N LYS A 270 5.38 -1.20 11.01
CA LYS A 270 4.96 -1.56 12.37
C LYS A 270 4.89 -0.30 13.23
N TYR A 271 3.77 -0.13 13.95
CA TYR A 271 3.61 0.95 14.89
C TYR A 271 4.67 0.91 16.00
N ASN A 272 5.18 2.07 16.37
CA ASN A 272 6.02 2.29 17.54
C ASN A 272 5.66 3.66 18.15
N ALA A 273 5.34 3.65 19.44
CA ALA A 273 4.88 4.85 20.16
C ALA A 273 5.95 5.94 20.30
N GLN A 274 7.23 5.59 20.23
CA GLN A 274 8.33 6.55 20.28
C GLN A 274 8.66 7.09 18.89
N GLU A 275 8.92 6.20 17.96
CA GLU A 275 9.36 6.57 16.61
C GLU A 275 9.20 5.38 15.66
N ILE A 276 8.61 5.61 14.49
CA ILE A 276 8.50 4.59 13.46
C ILE A 276 9.86 4.34 12.82
N ASP A 277 10.26 3.08 12.75
CA ASP A 277 11.55 2.67 12.17
C ASP A 277 11.50 2.71 10.62
N LEU A 278 11.88 3.83 10.05
CA LEU A 278 11.88 4.06 8.60
C LEU A 278 12.98 3.28 7.87
N SER A 279 13.96 2.72 8.57
CA SER A 279 14.92 1.79 7.97
C SER A 279 14.25 0.51 7.45
N LYS A 280 12.99 0.27 7.86
CA LYS A 280 12.18 -0.87 7.41
C LYS A 280 11.44 -0.63 6.10
N LYS A 281 11.52 0.56 5.51
CA LYS A 281 10.94 0.80 4.18
C LYS A 281 11.64 -0.04 3.10
N ARG A 282 10.83 -0.57 2.18
CA ARG A 282 11.27 -1.46 1.10
C ARG A 282 11.21 -0.82 -0.29
N MET A 283 10.42 0.25 -0.42
CA MET A 283 10.18 0.92 -1.68
C MET A 283 10.87 2.28 -1.76
N PRO A 284 11.26 2.73 -2.98
CA PRO A 284 11.73 4.08 -3.21
C PRO A 284 10.56 5.08 -3.09
N ALA A 285 10.89 6.35 -2.81
CA ALA A 285 9.89 7.39 -2.58
C ALA A 285 8.98 7.66 -3.80
N ARG A 286 9.43 7.36 -5.02
CA ARG A 286 8.58 7.51 -6.21
C ARG A 286 7.44 6.50 -6.30
N ILE A 287 7.54 5.36 -5.58
CA ILE A 287 6.47 4.36 -5.45
C ILE A 287 5.63 4.66 -4.22
N ASP A 288 6.26 4.81 -3.06
CA ASP A 288 5.60 5.28 -1.84
C ASP A 288 6.55 6.16 -1.02
N ALA A 289 6.26 7.44 -0.98
CA ALA A 289 7.12 8.42 -0.31
C ALA A 289 7.14 8.25 1.21
N SER A 290 6.10 7.65 1.81
CA SER A 290 6.00 7.51 3.25
C SER A 290 5.54 6.10 3.67
N TYR A 291 4.58 6.00 4.58
CA TYR A 291 4.10 4.74 5.15
C TYR A 291 2.75 4.94 5.85
N GLN A 292 2.07 3.82 6.16
CA GLN A 292 0.98 3.78 7.14
C GLN A 292 1.26 2.78 8.25
N THR A 293 0.54 2.90 9.37
CA THR A 293 0.59 1.97 10.50
C THR A 293 -0.81 1.72 11.07
N LEU A 294 -0.99 0.59 11.74
CA LEU A 294 -2.08 0.43 12.69
C LEU A 294 -1.85 1.29 13.93
N SER A 295 -2.87 1.42 14.80
CA SER A 295 -2.76 2.15 16.06
C SER A 295 -1.88 1.45 17.10
N THR A 296 -1.58 0.16 16.93
CA THR A 296 -0.77 -0.65 17.85
C THR A 296 0.15 -1.62 17.13
N ALA A 297 1.29 -1.94 17.77
CA ALA A 297 2.26 -2.89 17.25
C ALA A 297 1.79 -4.36 17.30
N SER A 298 0.78 -4.67 18.11
CA SER A 298 0.29 -6.05 18.31
C SER A 298 -0.75 -6.47 17.27
N GLY A 299 -1.38 -5.50 16.60
CA GLY A 299 -2.55 -5.75 15.75
C GLY A 299 -3.73 -6.33 16.52
N ARG A 300 -4.61 -7.03 15.83
CA ARG A 300 -5.85 -7.64 16.35
C ARG A 300 -6.81 -6.63 16.93
N THR A 301 -6.78 -5.44 16.34
CA THR A 301 -7.59 -4.28 16.72
C THR A 301 -8.82 -4.13 15.84
N GLY A 302 -8.96 -4.95 14.81
CA GLY A 302 -10.04 -4.79 13.81
C GLY A 302 -9.86 -3.52 12.99
N GLU A 303 -8.63 -3.07 12.77
CA GLU A 303 -8.32 -1.87 11.99
C GLU A 303 -7.90 -2.21 10.57
N SER A 304 -8.29 -1.38 9.63
CA SER A 304 -7.89 -1.41 8.22
C SER A 304 -7.12 -0.15 7.85
N ILE A 305 -6.21 -0.28 6.89
CA ILE A 305 -5.59 0.85 6.20
C ILE A 305 -6.40 1.09 4.93
N GLU A 306 -7.06 2.24 4.84
CA GLU A 306 -7.98 2.55 3.76
C GLU A 306 -7.65 3.89 3.09
N ARG A 307 -7.72 3.91 1.75
CA ARG A 307 -7.40 5.10 0.95
C ARG A 307 -8.54 6.12 1.08
N LYS A 308 -8.17 7.37 1.25
CA LYS A 308 -9.10 8.50 1.36
C LYS A 308 -9.77 8.80 0.02
N VAL A 309 -10.93 9.40 0.09
CA VAL A 309 -11.64 9.94 -1.07
C VAL A 309 -11.10 11.32 -1.41
N ALA A 310 -10.67 11.54 -2.64
CA ALA A 310 -10.27 12.85 -3.13
C ALA A 310 -11.48 13.68 -3.55
N ARG A 311 -12.43 13.03 -4.26
CA ARG A 311 -13.68 13.65 -4.71
C ARG A 311 -14.69 12.57 -5.14
N VAL A 312 -15.93 13.01 -5.34
CA VAL A 312 -16.99 12.21 -5.97
C VAL A 312 -17.39 12.91 -7.26
N GLU A 313 -17.39 12.18 -8.36
CA GLU A 313 -17.77 12.69 -9.66
C GLU A 313 -19.31 12.88 -9.77
N GLU A 314 -19.78 13.59 -10.78
CA GLU A 314 -21.22 13.85 -10.99
C GLU A 314 -22.04 12.57 -11.20
N ASP A 315 -21.44 11.52 -11.76
CA ASP A 315 -22.03 10.19 -11.94
C ASP A 315 -22.06 9.33 -10.66
N GLY A 316 -21.54 9.86 -9.55
CA GLY A 316 -21.42 9.17 -8.25
C GLY A 316 -20.16 8.31 -8.11
N ARG A 317 -19.29 8.25 -9.10
CA ARG A 317 -18.01 7.54 -9.04
C ARG A 317 -17.08 8.24 -8.03
N VAL A 318 -16.55 7.42 -7.12
CA VAL A 318 -15.56 7.88 -6.16
C VAL A 318 -14.18 7.91 -6.82
N VAL A 319 -13.45 9.00 -6.63
CA VAL A 319 -12.03 9.09 -6.97
C VAL A 319 -11.24 9.09 -5.68
N LEU A 320 -10.39 8.10 -5.51
CA LEU A 320 -9.55 7.96 -4.35
C LEU A 320 -8.30 8.84 -4.45
N GLN A 321 -7.83 9.31 -3.32
CA GLN A 321 -6.60 10.07 -3.24
C GLN A 321 -5.40 9.16 -3.57
N ASP A 322 -4.59 9.58 -4.52
CA ASP A 322 -3.42 8.86 -4.96
C ASP A 322 -2.30 9.85 -5.27
N THR A 323 -1.36 9.95 -4.35
CA THR A 323 -0.21 10.85 -4.44
C THR A 323 1.12 10.09 -4.32
N ASN A 324 1.10 8.76 -4.38
CA ASN A 324 2.23 7.88 -4.09
C ASN A 324 2.85 8.17 -2.70
N ASN A 325 2.00 8.44 -1.73
CA ASN A 325 2.40 8.74 -0.37
C ASN A 325 1.37 8.17 0.62
N SER A 326 1.64 6.99 1.15
CA SER A 326 0.70 6.28 2.03
C SER A 326 0.29 7.10 3.25
N LEU A 327 1.14 8.00 3.75
CA LEU A 327 0.81 8.86 4.89
C LEU A 327 -0.29 9.87 4.54
N GLU A 328 -0.26 10.40 3.31
CA GLU A 328 -1.26 11.35 2.83
C GLU A 328 -2.50 10.64 2.28
N ASP A 329 -2.31 9.50 1.61
CA ASP A 329 -3.36 8.84 0.85
C ASP A 329 -4.28 7.96 1.70
N PHE A 330 -3.79 7.44 2.82
CA PHE A 330 -4.51 6.46 3.62
C PHE A 330 -4.84 6.97 5.03
N VAL A 331 -5.80 6.31 5.65
CA VAL A 331 -6.14 6.44 7.06
C VAL A 331 -6.25 5.05 7.69
N CYS A 332 -5.86 4.93 8.96
CA CYS A 332 -6.15 3.76 9.77
C CYS A 332 -7.54 3.93 10.40
N THR A 333 -8.45 2.98 10.16
CA THR A 333 -9.84 3.03 10.65
C THR A 333 -10.28 1.69 11.21
N SER A 334 -11.13 1.71 12.23
CA SER A 334 -11.81 0.53 12.79
C SER A 334 -13.21 0.28 12.19
N ASP A 335 -13.70 1.16 11.33
CA ASP A 335 -14.91 0.94 10.56
C ASP A 335 -14.59 0.14 9.29
N ILE A 336 -14.38 -1.17 9.44
CA ILE A 336 -14.00 -2.08 8.36
C ILE A 336 -15.22 -2.54 7.56
N ARG A 337 -15.47 -1.88 6.43
CA ARG A 337 -16.52 -2.23 5.47
C ARG A 337 -15.92 -2.38 4.07
N PRO A 338 -15.71 -3.62 3.57
CA PRO A 338 -15.25 -3.83 2.20
C PRO A 338 -16.18 -3.16 1.18
N LEU A 339 -15.62 -2.67 0.09
CA LEU A 339 -16.31 -2.05 -1.05
C LEU A 339 -17.08 -0.74 -0.73
N ILE A 340 -16.95 -0.19 0.48
CA ILE A 340 -17.65 1.02 0.92
C ILE A 340 -16.66 2.18 1.08
N TYR A 341 -16.90 3.28 0.35
CA TYR A 341 -16.06 4.48 0.35
C TYR A 341 -16.77 5.73 0.90
N THR A 342 -18.04 5.60 1.32
CA THR A 342 -18.86 6.72 1.84
C THR A 342 -18.67 6.98 3.33
N LYS A 343 -17.68 6.37 3.96
CA LYS A 343 -17.38 6.54 5.38
C LYS A 343 -16.85 7.95 5.65
N PRO A 344 -17.29 8.62 6.75
CA PRO A 344 -16.91 10.01 7.04
C PRO A 344 -15.40 10.24 7.12
N GLU A 345 -14.65 9.30 7.71
CA GLU A 345 -13.20 9.38 7.89
C GLU A 345 -12.40 9.28 6.59
N LEU A 346 -13.03 8.78 5.51
CA LEU A 346 -12.43 8.73 4.19
C LEU A 346 -12.68 9.99 3.36
N GLN A 347 -13.65 10.83 3.74
CA GLN A 347 -14.04 11.99 2.94
C GLN A 347 -12.98 13.10 2.97
N PRO A 348 -12.92 13.96 1.95
CA PRO A 348 -12.01 15.11 1.92
C PRO A 348 -12.23 16.01 3.15
N GLN A 349 -11.13 16.46 3.76
CA GLN A 349 -11.11 17.38 4.90
C GLN A 349 -10.79 18.79 4.47
#